data_f36d2d121ec042f79909a8a9952caa44
#
_entry.id   f36d2d121ec042f79909a8a9952caa44
#
_cell.length_a   1.000
_cell.length_b   1.000
_cell.length_c   1.000
_cell.angle_alpha   90.00
_cell.angle_beta   90.00
_cell.angle_gamma   90.00
#
_symmetry.space_group_name_H-M   'P 1'
#
loop_
_entity.id
_entity.type
_entity.pdbx_description
1 polymer ?
#
loop_
_entity_poly.entity_id
_entity_poly.type
_entity_poly.pdbx_seq_one_letter_code
_entity_poly.pdbx_strand_id
1 'polypeptide(L)'
;MNHPAGIHWLRILLGGFLAEVSVIALVIPVSLLFGKQTIPSTALLGSLLACFLFALWVARRVDSRFVLHGILVGLVAALIYVALTRGRPEPAAYLVAHGLKIIGGAAGGFVASRQQKPASVS
;
A
#
# COMPACT_ATOMS: atom_id res chain seq x y z
N MET A 1 -22.60 8.35 14.41
CA MET A 1 -21.69 9.48 14.42
C MET A 1 -20.93 9.56 13.10
N ASN A 2 -21.16 10.59 12.34
CA ASN A 2 -20.56 10.73 11.03
C ASN A 2 -19.50 11.81 11.00
N HIS A 3 -18.37 11.45 10.43
CA HIS A 3 -17.29 12.38 10.18
C HIS A 3 -16.95 12.32 8.71
N PRO A 4 -17.75 13.01 7.87
CA PRO A 4 -17.58 12.86 6.42
C PRO A 4 -16.17 13.14 5.94
N ALA A 5 -15.47 14.04 6.62
CA ALA A 5 -14.09 14.35 6.28
C ALA A 5 -13.11 13.53 7.10
N GLY A 6 -13.60 12.56 7.89
CA GLY A 6 -12.76 11.76 8.75
C GLY A 6 -11.91 10.74 8.01
N ILE A 7 -10.99 10.18 8.73
CA ILE A 7 -10.11 9.15 8.21
C ILE A 7 -10.70 7.80 8.57
N HIS A 8 -10.81 6.93 7.59
CA HIS A 8 -11.39 5.60 7.77
C HIS A 8 -10.30 4.60 8.17
N TRP A 9 -9.93 4.67 9.45
CA TRP A 9 -8.78 3.91 9.95
C TRP A 9 -8.90 2.41 9.75
N LEU A 10 -10.10 1.85 9.94
CA LEU A 10 -10.28 0.41 9.76
C LEU A 10 -9.97 -0.02 8.33
N ARG A 11 -10.45 0.74 7.37
CA ARG A 11 -10.17 0.44 5.95
C ARG A 11 -8.71 0.60 5.63
N ILE A 12 -8.06 1.62 6.20
CA ILE A 12 -6.63 1.85 6.01
C ILE A 12 -5.84 0.68 6.59
N LEU A 13 -6.15 0.27 7.81
CA LEU A 13 -5.45 -0.84 8.44
C LEU A 13 -5.64 -2.13 7.66
N LEU A 14 -6.85 -2.40 7.23
CA LEU A 14 -7.14 -3.58 6.43
C LEU A 14 -6.41 -3.53 5.09
N GLY A 15 -6.46 -2.39 4.42
CA GLY A 15 -5.78 -2.23 3.13
C GLY A 15 -4.28 -2.41 3.25
N GLY A 16 -3.67 -1.81 4.27
CA GLY A 16 -2.24 -1.95 4.50
C GLY A 16 -1.85 -3.38 4.85
N PHE A 17 -2.66 -4.03 5.68
CA PHE A 17 -2.44 -5.43 6.03
C PHE A 17 -2.50 -6.32 4.79
N LEU A 18 -3.55 -6.16 3.98
CA LEU A 18 -3.70 -6.95 2.78
C LEU A 18 -2.59 -6.68 1.78
N ALA A 19 -2.15 -5.44 1.66
CA ALA A 19 -1.04 -5.11 0.79
C ALA A 19 0.23 -5.83 1.22
N GLU A 20 0.53 -5.80 2.50
CA GLU A 20 1.75 -6.44 3.00
C GLU A 20 1.67 -7.95 2.86
N VAL A 21 0.54 -8.56 3.19
CA VAL A 21 0.34 -10.00 2.99
C VAL A 21 0.51 -10.37 1.52
N SER A 22 0.00 -9.54 0.62
CA SER A 22 0.13 -9.80 -0.82
C SER A 22 1.58 -9.77 -1.28
N VAL A 23 2.37 -8.84 -0.76
CA VAL A 23 3.80 -8.77 -1.10
C VAL A 23 4.51 -10.04 -0.63
N ILE A 24 4.27 -10.45 0.61
CA ILE A 24 4.87 -11.66 1.15
C ILE A 24 4.45 -12.89 0.35
N ALA A 25 3.16 -12.96 0.02
CA ALA A 25 2.62 -14.09 -0.75
C ALA A 25 3.19 -14.14 -2.16
N LEU A 26 3.64 -13.01 -2.70
CA LEU A 26 4.29 -12.97 -3.99
C LEU A 26 5.77 -13.33 -3.88
N VAL A 27 6.45 -12.80 -2.87
CA VAL A 27 7.89 -12.99 -2.70
C VAL A 27 8.23 -14.46 -2.47
N ILE A 28 7.46 -15.15 -1.64
CA ILE A 28 7.78 -16.53 -1.28
C ILE A 28 7.84 -17.47 -2.48
N PRO A 29 6.75 -17.59 -3.30
CA PRO A 29 6.82 -18.51 -4.43
C PRO A 29 7.81 -18.07 -5.50
N VAL A 30 7.96 -16.77 -5.74
CA VAL A 30 8.91 -16.30 -6.73
C VAL A 30 10.35 -16.68 -6.32
N SER A 31 10.67 -16.49 -5.04
CA SER A 31 12.00 -16.84 -4.56
C SER A 31 12.25 -18.35 -4.59
N LEU A 32 11.23 -19.14 -4.34
CA LEU A 32 11.37 -20.61 -4.41
C LEU A 32 11.56 -21.12 -5.83
N LEU A 33 10.90 -20.46 -6.80
CA LEU A 33 10.98 -20.89 -8.19
C LEU A 33 12.19 -20.33 -8.92
N PHE A 34 12.59 -19.11 -8.61
CA PHE A 34 13.64 -18.41 -9.37
C PHE A 34 14.89 -18.08 -8.55
N GLY A 35 14.88 -18.40 -7.25
CA GLY A 35 16.04 -18.20 -6.39
C GLY A 35 15.92 -16.98 -5.51
N LYS A 36 16.73 -16.98 -4.44
CA LYS A 36 16.69 -15.91 -3.44
C LYS A 36 17.10 -14.55 -3.98
N GLN A 37 17.87 -14.53 -5.07
CA GLN A 37 18.32 -13.29 -5.68
C GLN A 37 17.16 -12.46 -6.23
N THR A 38 15.99 -13.06 -6.40
CA THR A 38 14.82 -12.33 -6.89
C THR A 38 14.08 -11.59 -5.79
N ILE A 39 14.40 -11.84 -4.51
CA ILE A 39 13.66 -11.26 -3.40
C ILE A 39 13.64 -9.73 -3.44
N PRO A 40 14.78 -9.04 -3.58
CA PRO A 40 14.73 -7.58 -3.58
C PRO A 40 13.88 -7.00 -4.71
N SER A 41 14.05 -7.50 -5.94
CA SER A 41 13.28 -7.00 -7.07
C SER A 41 11.79 -7.26 -6.91
N THR A 42 11.44 -8.46 -6.48
CA THR A 42 10.04 -8.82 -6.26
C THR A 42 9.43 -7.98 -5.16
N ALA A 43 10.17 -7.75 -4.08
CA ALA A 43 9.69 -6.92 -2.98
C ALA A 43 9.47 -5.48 -3.44
N LEU A 44 10.39 -4.93 -4.24
CA LEU A 44 10.26 -3.55 -4.73
C LEU A 44 9.02 -3.40 -5.62
N LEU A 45 8.92 -4.24 -6.64
CA LEU A 45 7.80 -4.16 -7.57
C LEU A 45 6.48 -4.54 -6.90
N GLY A 46 6.51 -5.59 -6.08
CA GLY A 46 5.33 -6.03 -5.37
C GLY A 46 4.82 -4.98 -4.40
N SER A 47 5.72 -4.31 -3.70
CA SER A 47 5.34 -3.25 -2.77
C SER A 47 4.65 -2.11 -3.50
N LEU A 48 5.20 -1.68 -4.62
CA LEU A 48 4.60 -0.61 -5.39
C LEU A 48 3.21 -1.00 -5.89
N LEU A 49 3.11 -2.19 -6.51
CA LEU A 49 1.85 -2.64 -7.09
C LEU A 49 0.80 -2.96 -6.05
N ALA A 50 1.18 -3.68 -4.99
CA ALA A 50 0.21 -4.06 -3.96
C ALA A 50 -0.33 -2.83 -3.24
N CYS A 51 0.54 -1.90 -2.88
CA CYS A 51 0.08 -0.69 -2.21
C CYS A 51 -0.75 0.18 -3.13
N PHE A 52 -0.41 0.24 -4.42
CA PHE A 52 -1.23 0.95 -5.39
C PHE A 52 -2.63 0.35 -5.45
N LEU A 53 -2.73 -0.96 -5.61
CA LEU A 53 -4.02 -1.62 -5.78
C LEU A 53 -4.88 -1.53 -4.53
N PHE A 54 -4.29 -1.79 -3.36
CA PHE A 54 -5.07 -1.74 -2.13
C PHE A 54 -5.38 -0.31 -1.70
N ALA A 55 -4.49 0.63 -1.99
CA ALA A 55 -4.79 2.04 -1.77
C ALA A 55 -5.93 2.51 -2.67
N LEU A 56 -5.93 2.08 -3.92
CA LEU A 56 -7.02 2.37 -4.84
C LEU A 56 -8.34 1.79 -4.31
N TRP A 57 -8.29 0.55 -3.82
CA TRP A 57 -9.46 -0.12 -3.26
C TRP A 57 -10.01 0.64 -2.06
N VAL A 58 -9.13 1.04 -1.14
CA VAL A 58 -9.54 1.78 0.06
C VAL A 58 -10.06 3.16 -0.33
N ALA A 59 -9.32 3.87 -1.18
CA ALA A 59 -9.67 5.24 -1.54
C ALA A 59 -10.99 5.33 -2.30
N ARG A 60 -11.32 4.30 -3.06
CA ARG A 60 -12.59 4.28 -3.79
C ARG A 60 -13.80 4.11 -2.87
N ARG A 61 -13.56 3.78 -1.61
CA ARG A 61 -14.62 3.56 -0.63
C ARG A 61 -14.74 4.69 0.39
N VAL A 62 -13.96 5.75 0.20
CA VAL A 62 -14.03 6.91 1.08
C VAL A 62 -14.55 8.10 0.28
N ASP A 63 -14.99 9.14 0.98
CA ASP A 63 -15.65 10.29 0.35
C ASP A 63 -14.68 11.43 0.06
N SER A 64 -13.54 11.45 0.72
CA SER A 64 -12.60 12.56 0.59
C SER A 64 -11.22 12.13 1.01
N ARG A 65 -10.25 13.01 0.80
CA ARG A 65 -8.86 12.78 1.20
C ARG A 65 -8.32 11.49 0.61
N PHE A 66 -8.56 11.31 -0.68
CA PHE A 66 -8.20 10.06 -1.36
C PHE A 66 -6.70 9.78 -1.31
N VAL A 67 -5.89 10.80 -1.61
CA VAL A 67 -4.45 10.62 -1.60
C VAL A 67 -3.94 10.33 -0.20
N LEU A 68 -4.48 11.03 0.81
CA LEU A 68 -4.10 10.79 2.19
C LEU A 68 -4.42 9.36 2.62
N HIS A 69 -5.61 8.86 2.28
CA HIS A 69 -5.95 7.46 2.59
C HIS A 69 -4.98 6.50 1.92
N GLY A 70 -4.61 6.78 0.68
CA GLY A 70 -3.64 5.93 -0.03
C GLY A 70 -2.27 5.96 0.61
N ILE A 71 -1.80 7.14 0.99
CA ILE A 71 -0.50 7.26 1.69
C ILE A 71 -0.53 6.47 2.99
N LEU A 72 -1.62 6.56 3.73
CA LEU A 72 -1.74 5.85 4.99
C LEU A 72 -1.77 4.34 4.81
N VAL A 73 -2.36 3.85 3.72
CA VAL A 73 -2.30 2.41 3.39
C VAL A 73 -0.86 1.98 3.21
N GLY A 74 -0.08 2.73 2.45
CA GLY A 74 1.33 2.42 2.24
C GLY A 74 2.12 2.49 3.53
N LEU A 75 1.85 3.49 4.36
CA LEU A 75 2.53 3.64 5.64
C LEU A 75 2.20 2.47 6.57
N VAL A 76 0.94 2.04 6.63
CA VAL A 76 0.55 0.89 7.44
C VAL A 76 1.27 -0.37 6.97
N ALA A 77 1.34 -0.59 5.66
CA ALA A 77 2.05 -1.75 5.13
C ALA A 77 3.52 -1.73 5.54
N ALA A 78 4.17 -0.57 5.47
CA ALA A 78 5.57 -0.44 5.89
C ALA A 78 5.73 -0.70 7.39
N LEU A 79 4.82 -0.15 8.20
CA LEU A 79 4.88 -0.35 9.65
C LEU A 79 4.65 -1.79 10.05
N ILE A 80 3.78 -2.51 9.35
CA ILE A 80 3.58 -3.94 9.61
C ILE A 80 4.88 -4.70 9.36
N TYR A 81 5.57 -4.38 8.27
CA TYR A 81 6.85 -5.04 7.99
C TYR A 81 7.86 -4.76 9.10
N VAL A 82 7.98 -3.49 9.51
CA VAL A 82 8.91 -3.13 10.59
C VAL A 82 8.57 -3.88 11.87
N ALA A 83 7.28 -4.02 12.17
CA ALA A 83 6.84 -4.76 13.36
C ALA A 83 7.20 -6.25 13.24
N LEU A 84 7.02 -6.84 12.06
CA LEU A 84 7.35 -8.26 11.85
C LEU A 84 8.83 -8.52 11.99
N THR A 85 9.68 -7.59 11.56
CA THR A 85 11.12 -7.73 11.67
C THR A 85 11.66 -7.21 13.01
N ARG A 86 10.78 -6.67 13.85
CA ARG A 86 11.12 -6.12 15.17
C ARG A 86 12.16 -5.01 15.07
N GLY A 87 12.12 -4.25 13.98
CA GLY A 87 13.04 -3.14 13.80
C GLY A 87 14.46 -3.53 13.48
N ARG A 88 14.70 -4.76 13.10
CA ARG A 88 16.06 -5.19 12.76
C ARG A 88 16.59 -4.42 11.56
N PRO A 89 17.90 -4.16 11.52
CA PRO A 89 18.49 -3.52 10.35
C PRO A 89 18.20 -4.33 9.09
N GLU A 90 17.96 -3.66 8.00
CA GLU A 90 17.62 -4.32 6.75
C GLU A 90 18.40 -3.71 5.60
N PRO A 91 18.58 -4.47 4.51
CA PRO A 91 19.27 -3.95 3.34
C PRO A 91 18.60 -2.69 2.80
N ALA A 92 19.41 -1.84 2.17
CA ALA A 92 18.90 -0.58 1.61
C ALA A 92 17.75 -0.81 0.63
N ALA A 93 17.75 -1.94 -0.08
CA ALA A 93 16.67 -2.24 -1.02
C ALA A 93 15.30 -2.27 -0.33
N TYR A 94 15.25 -2.76 0.90
CA TYR A 94 13.98 -2.81 1.61
C TYR A 94 13.54 -1.44 2.09
N LEU A 95 14.49 -0.57 2.41
CA LEU A 95 14.16 0.82 2.73
C LEU A 95 13.53 1.52 1.53
N VAL A 96 14.09 1.25 0.33
CA VAL A 96 13.49 1.75 -0.91
C VAL A 96 12.10 1.17 -1.11
N ALA A 97 11.91 -0.11 -0.79
CA ALA A 97 10.59 -0.75 -0.91
C ALA A 97 9.56 -0.05 -0.03
N HIS A 98 9.94 0.37 1.18
CA HIS A 98 9.02 1.10 2.06
C HIS A 98 8.63 2.45 1.46
N GLY A 99 9.60 3.14 0.84
CA GLY A 99 9.30 4.36 0.11
C GLY A 99 8.33 4.12 -1.04
N LEU A 100 8.52 3.02 -1.77
CA LEU A 100 7.64 2.65 -2.86
C LEU A 100 6.25 2.28 -2.38
N LYS A 101 6.12 1.74 -1.17
CA LYS A 101 4.80 1.48 -0.59
C LYS A 101 4.02 2.77 -0.43
N ILE A 102 4.68 3.80 0.07
CA ILE A 102 4.04 5.09 0.27
C ILE A 102 3.71 5.74 -1.08
N ILE A 103 4.64 5.68 -2.02
CA ILE A 103 4.43 6.23 -3.37
C ILE A 103 3.29 5.50 -4.08
N GLY A 104 3.30 4.18 -4.03
CA GLY A 104 2.22 3.38 -4.62
C GLY A 104 0.88 3.72 -3.98
N GLY A 105 0.87 3.86 -2.65
CA GLY A 105 -0.35 4.25 -1.96
C GLY A 105 -0.86 5.61 -2.40
N ALA A 106 0.03 6.59 -2.50
CA ALA A 106 -0.34 7.92 -2.95
C ALA A 106 -0.90 7.88 -4.39
N ALA A 107 -0.26 7.11 -5.27
CA ALA A 107 -0.71 6.97 -6.64
C ALA A 107 -2.09 6.33 -6.72
N GLY A 108 -2.33 5.30 -5.90
CA GLY A 108 -3.65 4.66 -5.84
C GLY A 108 -4.72 5.62 -5.37
N GLY A 109 -4.42 6.41 -4.35
CA GLY A 109 -5.35 7.42 -3.88
C GLY A 109 -5.62 8.48 -4.93
N PHE A 110 -4.59 8.91 -5.64
CA PHE A 110 -4.73 9.89 -6.70
C PHE A 110 -5.64 9.36 -7.83
N VAL A 111 -5.40 8.12 -8.26
CA VAL A 111 -6.24 7.51 -9.30
C VAL A 111 -7.69 7.43 -8.84
N ALA A 112 -7.91 7.05 -7.58
CA ALA A 112 -9.26 6.98 -7.04
C ALA A 112 -9.93 8.36 -7.08
N SER A 113 -9.19 9.41 -6.77
CA SER A 113 -9.74 10.76 -6.78
C SER A 113 -10.18 11.17 -8.19
N ARG A 114 -9.45 10.71 -9.21
CA ARG A 114 -9.80 11.01 -10.59
C ARG A 114 -11.02 10.21 -11.03
N GLN A 115 -11.16 8.99 -10.53
CA GLN A 115 -12.30 8.14 -10.86
C GLN A 115 -13.58 8.60 -10.15
N GLN A 116 -13.42 9.32 -9.05
CA GLN A 116 -14.54 9.77 -8.24
C GLN A 116 -15.02 11.15 -8.63
N LYS A 117 -14.71 11.60 -9.83
CA LYS A 117 -15.17 12.91 -10.28
C LYS A 117 -16.69 12.98 -10.19
N PRO A 118 -17.21 14.08 -9.68
CA PRO A 118 -18.66 14.25 -9.58
C PRO A 118 -19.31 14.24 -10.94
N ALA A 119 -20.34 13.43 -11.09
CA ALA A 119 -21.13 13.43 -12.31
C ALA A 119 -21.89 14.73 -12.47
N SER A 120 -22.08 15.43 -11.38
CA SER A 120 -22.80 16.68 -11.37
C SER A 120 -22.13 17.78 -12.19
N VAL A 121 -20.92 17.56 -12.59
CA VAL A 121 -20.20 18.54 -13.39
C VAL A 121 -20.82 18.70 -14.76
N SER A 122 -21.54 17.70 -15.21
CA SER A 122 -22.20 17.75 -16.50
C SER A 122 -23.28 18.81 -16.56
#